data_581dcf62aa5f4a61435f48844362a45f
#
_entry.id   581dcf62aa5f4a61435f48844362a45f
#
_cell.length_a   1.000
_cell.length_b   1.000
_cell.length_c   1.000
_cell.angle_alpha   90.00
_cell.angle_beta   90.00
_cell.angle_gamma   90.00
#
_symmetry.space_group_name_H-M   'P 1'
#
loop_
_entity.id
_entity.type
_entity.pdbx_description
1 polymer ?
#
loop_
_entity_poly.entity_id
_entity_poly.type
_entity_poly.pdbx_seq_one_letter_code
_entity_poly.pdbx_strand_id
1 'polypeptide(L)'
;TLMFTFLAGGANYDNLTNLLCTASLYFLMRVFSGRDFLSNSLGWLICICLACLVKFAVLPLALLTFLVWLGFSIWKRRTNFPLPKWNAQRVALLVVALLLVLGNLALYGYNLLVFREVLPRCEDMFTTAQCALSPYHNRLEELGLPQKLSIPESIRQGYPDPLEYLTGVWFKDMLTKTYGILGHRSYFPGHIITIYQLFYLGMLLFAVRFWRKPSFAVWSAVGIIAGFVLAIFIVNFESELTYGFKRIALQGRYLFPVIALFYALTAYTQSLVKPKFLRVFLIVLTCALFVFGGPLKFLTLADKAFAGWFVP
;
A
#
# COMPACT_ATOMS: atom_id res chain seq x y z
N THR A 1 9.61 9.60 -0.13
CA THR A 1 9.16 10.17 -1.42
C THR A 1 8.48 11.51 -1.20
N LEU A 2 8.43 12.36 -2.22
CA LEU A 2 7.80 13.67 -2.16
C LEU A 2 6.31 13.59 -1.81
N MET A 3 5.59 12.65 -2.42
CA MET A 3 4.18 12.40 -2.11
C MET A 3 3.99 11.97 -0.65
N PHE A 4 4.87 11.14 -0.09
CA PHE A 4 4.78 10.73 1.31
C PHE A 4 4.98 11.93 2.25
N THR A 5 5.96 12.80 1.98
CA THR A 5 6.20 14.03 2.77
C THR A 5 5.01 14.97 2.68
N PHE A 6 4.41 15.14 1.51
CA PHE A 6 3.21 15.94 1.30
C PHE A 6 2.03 15.42 2.14
N LEU A 7 1.76 14.11 2.10
CA LEU A 7 0.69 13.51 2.92
C LEU A 7 0.98 13.66 4.42
N ALA A 8 2.23 13.44 4.84
CA ALA A 8 2.61 13.54 6.25
C ALA A 8 2.48 14.97 6.80
N GLY A 9 2.58 16.00 5.95
CA GLY A 9 2.40 17.41 6.34
C GLY A 9 0.94 17.83 6.51
N GLY A 10 -0.02 17.00 6.10
CA GLY A 10 -1.46 17.30 6.16
C GLY A 10 -2.23 16.42 7.17
N ALA A 11 -3.31 16.96 7.73
CA ALA A 11 -4.28 16.16 8.48
C ALA A 11 -5.07 15.29 7.50
N ASN A 12 -4.63 14.04 7.30
CA ASN A 12 -5.22 13.11 6.34
C ASN A 12 -5.31 11.70 6.94
N TYR A 13 -6.43 11.02 6.71
CA TYR A 13 -6.64 9.63 7.12
C TYR A 13 -5.60 8.67 6.50
N ASP A 14 -4.99 9.01 5.37
CA ASP A 14 -3.89 8.23 4.78
C ASP A 14 -2.69 8.12 5.72
N ASN A 15 -2.39 9.15 6.53
CA ASN A 15 -1.31 9.12 7.51
C ASN A 15 -1.55 8.06 8.59
N LEU A 16 -2.75 8.05 9.16
CA LEU A 16 -3.13 7.05 10.17
C LEU A 16 -3.13 5.66 9.55
N THR A 17 -3.66 5.50 8.35
CA THR A 17 -3.64 4.23 7.61
C THR A 17 -2.22 3.73 7.41
N ASN A 18 -1.31 4.58 6.92
CA ASN A 18 0.09 4.19 6.66
C ASN A 18 0.84 3.83 7.95
N LEU A 19 0.59 4.56 9.05
CA LEU A 19 1.15 4.26 10.36
C LEU A 19 0.67 2.89 10.85
N LEU A 20 -0.63 2.63 10.81
CA LEU A 20 -1.23 1.37 11.25
C LEU A 20 -0.78 0.19 10.38
N CYS A 21 -0.70 0.35 9.06
CA CYS A 21 -0.15 -0.65 8.15
C CYS A 21 1.32 -0.94 8.47
N THR A 22 2.13 0.10 8.68
CA THR A 22 3.55 -0.07 9.05
C THR A 22 3.70 -0.82 10.38
N ALA A 23 2.93 -0.46 11.40
CA ALA A 23 2.93 -1.12 12.70
C ALA A 23 2.48 -2.59 12.57
N SER A 24 1.41 -2.84 11.81
CA SER A 24 0.91 -4.18 11.52
C SER A 24 2.00 -5.05 10.87
N LEU A 25 2.62 -4.57 9.81
CA LEU A 25 3.69 -5.28 9.12
C LEU A 25 4.92 -5.50 10.01
N TYR A 26 5.27 -4.54 10.87
CA TYR A 26 6.34 -4.70 11.86
C TYR A 26 6.05 -5.86 12.81
N PHE A 27 4.85 -5.92 13.40
CA PHE A 27 4.47 -7.03 14.28
C PHE A 27 4.46 -8.36 13.53
N LEU A 28 3.97 -8.39 12.29
CA LEU A 28 3.95 -9.61 11.48
C LEU A 28 5.38 -10.13 11.18
N MET A 29 6.30 -9.24 10.84
CA MET A 29 7.71 -9.63 10.64
C MET A 29 8.36 -10.14 11.91
N ARG A 30 7.98 -9.66 13.09
CA ARG A 30 8.42 -10.20 14.38
C ARG A 30 7.88 -11.60 14.63
N VAL A 31 6.62 -11.89 14.26
CA VAL A 31 6.06 -13.25 14.27
C VAL A 31 6.92 -14.18 13.43
N PHE A 32 7.23 -13.80 12.20
CA PHE A 32 8.03 -14.63 11.28
C PHE A 32 9.49 -14.78 11.71
N SER A 33 10.01 -13.84 12.49
CA SER A 33 11.34 -13.93 13.10
C SER A 33 11.37 -14.75 14.39
N GLY A 34 10.25 -15.38 14.78
CA GLY A 34 10.16 -16.25 15.96
C GLY A 34 10.07 -15.53 17.29
N ARG A 35 9.84 -14.22 17.32
CA ARG A 35 9.72 -13.43 18.56
C ARG A 35 8.27 -13.45 19.04
N ASP A 36 8.06 -13.70 20.33
CA ASP A 36 6.75 -13.71 21.03
C ASP A 36 5.52 -13.79 20.09
N PHE A 37 5.26 -15.01 19.63
CA PHE A 37 4.27 -15.27 18.57
C PHE A 37 2.90 -14.69 18.90
N LEU A 38 2.40 -14.91 20.14
CA LEU A 38 1.03 -14.50 20.49
C LEU A 38 0.90 -12.98 20.55
N SER A 39 1.76 -12.30 21.33
CA SER A 39 1.64 -10.84 21.49
C SER A 39 1.86 -10.10 20.16
N ASN A 40 2.80 -10.57 19.32
CA ASN A 40 3.00 -9.96 18.02
C ASN A 40 1.88 -10.29 17.03
N SER A 41 1.26 -11.47 17.08
CA SER A 41 0.08 -11.79 16.27
C SER A 41 -1.13 -10.93 16.66
N LEU A 42 -1.34 -10.71 17.96
CA LEU A 42 -2.41 -9.81 18.43
C LEU A 42 -2.12 -8.37 18.04
N GLY A 43 -0.88 -7.89 18.17
CA GLY A 43 -0.47 -6.55 17.75
C GLY A 43 -0.68 -6.34 16.23
N TRP A 44 -0.30 -7.34 15.43
CA TRP A 44 -0.59 -7.33 13.99
C TRP A 44 -2.10 -7.23 13.71
N LEU A 45 -2.91 -8.08 14.35
CA LEU A 45 -4.36 -8.14 14.14
C LEU A 45 -5.04 -6.82 14.54
N ILE A 46 -4.67 -6.25 15.69
CA ILE A 46 -5.19 -4.95 16.15
C ILE A 46 -4.89 -3.85 15.13
N CYS A 47 -3.63 -3.73 14.72
CA CYS A 47 -3.22 -2.66 13.80
C CYS A 47 -3.87 -2.80 12.43
N ILE A 48 -3.96 -4.03 11.88
CA ILE A 48 -4.57 -4.22 10.56
C ILE A 48 -6.09 -4.02 10.57
N CYS A 49 -6.78 -4.45 11.63
CA CYS A 49 -8.21 -4.21 11.79
C CYS A 49 -8.52 -2.72 11.95
N LEU A 50 -7.74 -1.98 12.74
CA LEU A 50 -7.86 -0.52 12.82
C LEU A 50 -7.62 0.14 11.46
N ALA A 51 -6.60 -0.29 10.71
CA ALA A 51 -6.31 0.25 9.39
C ALA A 51 -7.47 0.01 8.41
N CYS A 52 -8.13 -1.16 8.46
CA CYS A 52 -9.31 -1.46 7.66
C CYS A 52 -10.50 -0.56 8.02
N LEU A 53 -10.72 -0.26 9.31
CA LEU A 53 -11.77 0.67 9.75
C LEU A 53 -11.49 2.12 9.30
N VAL A 54 -10.22 2.51 9.19
CA VAL A 54 -9.83 3.84 8.70
C VAL A 54 -9.96 3.94 7.18
N LYS A 55 -9.60 2.87 6.45
CA LYS A 55 -9.59 2.89 4.99
C LYS A 55 -9.85 1.51 4.39
N PHE A 56 -10.92 1.39 3.63
CA PHE A 56 -11.32 0.19 2.90
C PHE A 56 -10.19 -0.41 2.02
N ALA A 57 -9.40 0.45 1.35
CA ALA A 57 -8.32 0.01 0.46
C ALA A 57 -7.23 -0.85 1.14
N VAL A 58 -7.27 -1.02 2.47
CA VAL A 58 -6.38 -1.90 3.24
C VAL A 58 -6.87 -3.35 3.24
N LEU A 59 -8.14 -3.63 2.95
CA LEU A 59 -8.69 -5.00 2.99
C LEU A 59 -7.88 -6.03 2.18
N PRO A 60 -7.40 -5.74 0.96
CA PRO A 60 -6.53 -6.68 0.23
C PRO A 60 -5.24 -7.00 0.99
N LEU A 61 -4.64 -6.00 1.66
CA LEU A 61 -3.45 -6.21 2.50
C LEU A 61 -3.78 -7.07 3.73
N ALA A 62 -4.92 -6.82 4.36
CA ALA A 62 -5.38 -7.61 5.52
C ALA A 62 -5.56 -9.08 5.15
N LEU A 63 -6.25 -9.37 4.04
CA LEU A 63 -6.45 -10.73 3.55
C LEU A 63 -5.11 -11.40 3.21
N LEU A 64 -4.24 -10.73 2.47
CA LEU A 64 -2.94 -11.25 2.08
C LEU A 64 -2.06 -11.56 3.30
N THR A 65 -1.96 -10.64 4.25
CA THR A 65 -1.17 -10.84 5.47
C THR A 65 -1.77 -11.92 6.36
N PHE A 66 -3.10 -12.06 6.39
CA PHE A 66 -3.78 -13.15 7.10
C PHE A 66 -3.44 -14.52 6.49
N LEU A 67 -3.49 -14.65 5.17
CA LEU A 67 -3.15 -15.91 4.49
C LEU A 67 -1.69 -16.31 4.74
N VAL A 68 -0.76 -15.35 4.68
CA VAL A 68 0.66 -15.61 4.98
C VAL A 68 0.86 -15.99 6.46
N TRP A 69 0.20 -15.28 7.40
CA TRP A 69 0.23 -15.60 8.82
C TRP A 69 -0.35 -16.98 9.11
N LEU A 70 -1.48 -17.33 8.48
CA LEU A 70 -2.14 -18.64 8.65
C LEU A 70 -1.24 -19.77 8.14
N GLY A 71 -0.68 -19.62 6.93
CA GLY A 71 0.27 -20.59 6.36
C GLY A 71 1.49 -20.81 7.28
N PHE A 72 2.08 -19.71 7.78
CA PHE A 72 3.18 -19.79 8.75
C PHE A 72 2.77 -20.47 10.05
N SER A 73 1.58 -20.17 10.58
CA SER A 73 1.07 -20.74 11.82
C SER A 73 0.83 -22.26 11.71
N ILE A 74 0.27 -22.71 10.57
CA ILE A 74 0.08 -24.13 10.28
C ILE A 74 1.42 -24.83 10.17
N TRP A 75 2.36 -24.25 9.42
CA TRP A 75 3.71 -24.81 9.28
C TRP A 75 4.43 -24.91 10.63
N LYS A 76 4.34 -23.87 11.46
CA LYS A 76 5.03 -23.83 12.76
C LYS A 76 4.40 -24.75 13.81
N ARG A 77 3.09 -24.98 13.78
CA ARG A 77 2.43 -25.97 14.68
C ARG A 77 2.97 -27.37 14.50
N ARG A 78 3.40 -27.74 13.30
CA ARG A 78 4.02 -29.04 13.03
C ARG A 78 5.39 -29.22 13.69
N THR A 79 6.01 -28.15 14.19
CA THR A 79 7.36 -28.13 14.79
C THR A 79 7.34 -27.95 16.33
N ASN A 80 6.31 -28.45 17.04
CA ASN A 80 6.17 -28.40 18.51
C ASN A 80 6.26 -26.98 19.08
N PHE A 81 5.25 -26.19 18.84
CA PHE A 81 5.16 -24.83 19.39
C PHE A 81 4.72 -24.85 20.86
N PRO A 82 5.49 -24.27 21.82
CA PRO A 82 5.08 -24.18 23.19
C PRO A 82 3.81 -23.35 23.34
N LEU A 83 2.84 -23.85 24.09
CA LEU A 83 1.61 -23.11 24.37
C LEU A 83 1.97 -21.79 25.06
N PRO A 84 1.40 -20.67 24.58
CA PRO A 84 1.69 -19.36 25.12
C PRO A 84 1.16 -19.26 26.57
N LYS A 85 1.99 -18.74 27.47
CA LYS A 85 1.53 -18.42 28.84
C LYS A 85 0.61 -17.18 28.77
N TRP A 86 -0.58 -17.30 29.30
CA TRP A 86 -1.53 -16.20 29.40
C TRP A 86 -1.18 -15.28 30.57
N ASN A 87 -1.25 -13.99 30.35
CA ASN A 87 -1.16 -12.97 31.40
C ASN A 87 -2.21 -11.86 31.10
N ALA A 88 -2.44 -10.99 32.07
CA ALA A 88 -3.46 -9.93 31.95
C ALA A 88 -3.29 -9.06 30.67
N GLN A 89 -2.05 -8.73 30.31
CA GLN A 89 -1.76 -7.97 29.10
C GLN A 89 -2.19 -8.69 27.81
N ARG A 90 -1.91 -10.00 27.70
CA ARG A 90 -2.31 -10.79 26.51
C ARG A 90 -3.82 -10.98 26.44
N VAL A 91 -4.48 -11.12 27.59
CA VAL A 91 -5.95 -11.16 27.63
C VAL A 91 -6.53 -9.83 27.19
N ALA A 92 -6.01 -8.68 27.65
CA ALA A 92 -6.44 -7.37 27.22
C ALA A 92 -6.25 -7.17 25.70
N LEU A 93 -5.08 -7.54 25.17
CA LEU A 93 -4.83 -7.48 23.70
C LEU A 93 -5.80 -8.37 22.92
N LEU A 94 -6.13 -9.57 23.42
CA LEU A 94 -7.10 -10.45 22.79
C LEU A 94 -8.50 -9.83 22.77
N VAL A 95 -8.95 -9.26 23.87
CA VAL A 95 -10.26 -8.60 23.95
C VAL A 95 -10.32 -7.44 22.94
N VAL A 96 -9.30 -6.58 22.89
CA VAL A 96 -9.23 -5.48 21.90
C VAL A 96 -9.25 -6.03 20.48
N ALA A 97 -8.46 -7.06 20.18
CA ALA A 97 -8.43 -7.67 18.86
C ALA A 97 -9.81 -8.23 18.44
N LEU A 98 -10.49 -8.93 19.36
CA LEU A 98 -11.83 -9.47 19.10
C LEU A 98 -12.86 -8.36 18.84
N LEU A 99 -12.85 -7.29 19.64
CA LEU A 99 -13.75 -6.14 19.42
C LEU A 99 -13.52 -5.50 18.06
N LEU A 100 -12.28 -5.35 17.63
CA LEU A 100 -11.94 -4.78 16.32
C LEU A 100 -12.31 -5.72 15.16
N VAL A 101 -12.13 -7.02 15.32
CA VAL A 101 -12.61 -8.01 14.32
C VAL A 101 -14.12 -7.95 14.22
N LEU A 102 -14.84 -7.95 15.34
CA LEU A 102 -16.29 -7.82 15.35
C LEU A 102 -16.76 -6.51 14.72
N GLY A 103 -16.06 -5.39 14.98
CA GLY A 103 -16.35 -4.09 14.34
C GLY A 103 -16.21 -4.13 12.82
N ASN A 104 -15.14 -4.76 12.30
CA ASN A 104 -14.96 -4.95 10.86
C ASN A 104 -16.03 -5.87 10.27
N LEU A 105 -16.35 -6.99 10.94
CA LEU A 105 -17.42 -7.91 10.50
C LEU A 105 -18.78 -7.23 10.52
N ALA A 106 -19.08 -6.42 11.54
CA ALA A 106 -20.32 -5.66 11.61
C ALA A 106 -20.42 -4.66 10.46
N LEU A 107 -19.36 -3.90 10.18
CA LEU A 107 -19.36 -2.90 9.10
C LEU A 107 -19.45 -3.56 7.71
N TYR A 108 -18.46 -4.37 7.38
CA TYR A 108 -18.34 -4.94 6.02
C TYR A 108 -19.32 -6.09 5.79
N GLY A 109 -19.63 -6.88 6.84
CA GLY A 109 -20.64 -7.93 6.79
C GLY A 109 -22.06 -7.37 6.62
N TYR A 110 -22.40 -6.30 7.36
CA TYR A 110 -23.65 -5.60 7.17
C TYR A 110 -23.78 -5.05 5.74
N ASN A 111 -22.75 -4.38 5.22
CA ASN A 111 -22.75 -3.87 3.86
C ASN A 111 -23.02 -4.99 2.84
N LEU A 112 -22.31 -6.11 2.98
CA LEU A 112 -22.46 -7.25 2.08
C LEU A 112 -23.86 -7.88 2.14
N LEU A 113 -24.45 -7.97 3.33
CA LEU A 113 -25.78 -8.56 3.51
C LEU A 113 -26.90 -7.64 3.00
N VAL A 114 -26.79 -6.34 3.26
CA VAL A 114 -27.85 -5.36 2.95
C VAL A 114 -27.72 -4.85 1.51
N PHE A 115 -26.51 -4.44 1.12
CA PHE A 115 -26.27 -3.79 -0.18
C PHE A 115 -25.69 -4.74 -1.25
N ARG A 116 -25.34 -5.98 -0.88
CA ARG A 116 -24.67 -6.96 -1.76
C ARG A 116 -23.28 -6.50 -2.23
N GLU A 117 -22.77 -5.43 -1.66
CA GLU A 117 -21.45 -4.85 -1.94
C GLU A 117 -20.72 -4.59 -0.61
N VAL A 118 -19.41 -4.88 -0.59
CA VAL A 118 -18.59 -4.62 0.62
C VAL A 118 -18.39 -3.12 0.83
N LEU A 119 -18.38 -2.36 -0.27
CA LEU A 119 -18.35 -0.91 -0.29
C LEU A 119 -19.53 -0.40 -1.11
N PRO A 120 -20.69 -0.16 -0.48
CA PRO A 120 -21.89 0.30 -1.17
C PRO A 120 -21.67 1.69 -1.77
N ARG A 121 -22.34 1.97 -2.86
CA ARG A 121 -22.30 3.27 -3.54
C ARG A 121 -23.06 4.30 -2.73
N CYS A 122 -22.84 5.57 -3.04
CA CYS A 122 -23.52 6.65 -2.34
C CYS A 122 -25.05 6.52 -2.47
N GLU A 123 -25.51 6.18 -3.67
CA GLU A 123 -26.93 6.07 -4.02
C GLU A 123 -27.64 4.91 -3.30
N ASP A 124 -26.90 3.90 -2.85
CA ASP A 124 -27.43 2.77 -2.08
C ASP A 124 -27.74 3.15 -0.63
N MET A 125 -27.06 4.19 -0.11
CA MET A 125 -27.10 4.59 1.29
C MET A 125 -27.79 5.94 1.53
N PHE A 126 -27.75 6.84 0.56
CA PHE A 126 -28.15 8.23 0.70
C PHE A 126 -28.99 8.71 -0.48
N THR A 127 -29.72 9.82 -0.28
CA THR A 127 -30.46 10.46 -1.36
C THR A 127 -29.52 11.10 -2.39
N THR A 128 -29.99 11.29 -3.61
CA THR A 128 -29.24 11.97 -4.68
C THR A 128 -28.72 13.34 -4.25
N ALA A 129 -29.52 14.12 -3.52
CA ALA A 129 -29.12 15.43 -3.00
C ALA A 129 -27.96 15.34 -1.99
N GLN A 130 -27.95 14.29 -1.16
CA GLN A 130 -26.83 14.05 -0.22
C GLN A 130 -25.58 13.56 -0.95
N CYS A 131 -25.75 12.73 -1.96
CA CYS A 131 -24.63 12.24 -2.77
C CYS A 131 -23.97 13.37 -3.57
N ALA A 132 -24.74 14.33 -4.09
CA ALA A 132 -24.24 15.51 -4.79
C ALA A 132 -23.30 16.40 -3.94
N LEU A 133 -23.35 16.28 -2.60
CA LEU A 133 -22.39 16.94 -1.71
C LEU A 133 -21.01 16.24 -1.64
N SER A 134 -20.90 15.02 -2.20
CA SER A 134 -19.65 14.26 -2.18
C SER A 134 -18.77 14.62 -3.39
N PRO A 135 -17.56 15.14 -3.20
CA PRO A 135 -16.63 15.38 -4.30
C PRO A 135 -16.27 14.11 -5.08
N TYR A 136 -16.34 12.94 -4.44
CA TYR A 136 -16.08 11.65 -5.08
C TYR A 136 -17.23 11.25 -6.02
N HIS A 137 -18.48 11.45 -5.59
CA HIS A 137 -19.66 11.18 -6.41
C HIS A 137 -19.69 12.09 -7.65
N ASN A 138 -19.49 13.40 -7.47
CA ASN A 138 -19.44 14.36 -8.59
C ASN A 138 -18.35 13.99 -9.60
N ARG A 139 -17.18 13.54 -9.13
CA ARG A 139 -16.11 13.07 -10.00
C ARG A 139 -16.50 11.80 -10.79
N LEU A 140 -17.29 10.90 -10.22
CA LEU A 140 -17.79 9.72 -10.94
C LEU A 140 -18.84 10.13 -11.99
N GLU A 141 -19.70 11.10 -11.69
CA GLU A 141 -20.64 11.67 -12.66
C GLU A 141 -19.93 12.35 -13.84
N GLU A 142 -18.86 13.12 -13.59
CA GLU A 142 -18.02 13.72 -14.63
C GLU A 142 -17.38 12.67 -15.57
N LEU A 143 -17.13 11.47 -15.06
CA LEU A 143 -16.59 10.37 -15.86
C LEU A 143 -17.63 9.72 -16.78
N GLY A 144 -18.91 9.98 -16.54
CA GLY A 144 -20.02 9.43 -17.27
C GLY A 144 -20.40 7.99 -16.87
N LEU A 145 -21.36 7.43 -17.58
CA LEU A 145 -21.87 6.09 -17.31
C LEU A 145 -20.79 5.02 -17.51
N PRO A 146 -20.71 4.02 -16.61
CA PRO A 146 -19.77 2.92 -16.76
C PRO A 146 -20.05 2.12 -18.03
N GLN A 147 -19.02 1.92 -18.85
CA GLN A 147 -19.12 1.14 -20.09
C GLN A 147 -19.06 -0.36 -19.84
N LYS A 148 -18.45 -0.79 -18.73
CA LYS A 148 -18.26 -2.19 -18.33
C LYS A 148 -17.69 -3.07 -19.45
N LEU A 149 -16.62 -2.60 -20.08
CA LEU A 149 -15.95 -3.34 -21.15
C LEU A 149 -15.40 -4.67 -20.63
N SER A 150 -15.54 -5.72 -21.39
CA SER A 150 -14.77 -6.95 -21.20
C SER A 150 -13.36 -6.80 -21.80
N ILE A 151 -12.40 -7.63 -21.36
CA ILE A 151 -11.03 -7.60 -21.91
C ILE A 151 -11.04 -7.77 -23.45
N PRO A 152 -11.74 -8.74 -24.05
CA PRO A 152 -11.77 -8.87 -25.51
C PRO A 152 -12.40 -7.66 -26.23
N GLU A 153 -13.38 -7.03 -25.60
CA GLU A 153 -14.05 -5.85 -26.13
C GLU A 153 -13.14 -4.62 -26.10
N SER A 154 -12.43 -4.41 -24.98
CA SER A 154 -11.48 -3.32 -24.85
C SER A 154 -10.35 -3.42 -25.89
N ILE A 155 -9.81 -4.62 -26.10
CA ILE A 155 -8.78 -4.87 -27.14
C ILE A 155 -9.33 -4.59 -28.54
N ARG A 156 -10.57 -5.01 -28.85
CA ARG A 156 -11.20 -4.72 -30.15
C ARG A 156 -11.40 -3.22 -30.38
N GLN A 157 -11.60 -2.44 -29.32
CA GLN A 157 -11.71 -0.98 -29.39
C GLN A 157 -10.35 -0.26 -29.44
N GLY A 158 -9.23 -1.01 -29.48
CA GLY A 158 -7.88 -0.44 -29.55
C GLY A 158 -7.31 -0.02 -28.19
N TYR A 159 -7.91 -0.45 -27.07
CA TYR A 159 -7.35 -0.25 -25.76
C TYR A 159 -6.27 -1.30 -25.45
N PRO A 160 -5.30 -0.98 -24.55
CA PRO A 160 -4.22 -1.89 -24.23
C PRO A 160 -4.72 -3.18 -23.57
N ASP A 161 -4.11 -4.29 -23.90
CA ASP A 161 -4.29 -5.53 -23.15
C ASP A 161 -3.71 -5.44 -21.72
N PRO A 162 -4.01 -6.39 -20.81
CA PRO A 162 -3.53 -6.32 -19.42
C PRO A 162 -2.01 -6.19 -19.28
N LEU A 163 -1.22 -6.82 -20.15
CA LEU A 163 0.25 -6.77 -20.09
C LEU A 163 0.78 -5.46 -20.63
N GLU A 164 0.24 -4.99 -21.73
CA GLU A 164 0.56 -3.69 -22.31
C GLU A 164 0.15 -2.56 -21.36
N TYR A 165 -1.02 -2.66 -20.73
CA TYR A 165 -1.44 -1.71 -19.70
C TYR A 165 -0.50 -1.71 -18.50
N LEU A 166 -0.10 -2.90 -18.01
CA LEU A 166 0.83 -3.04 -16.89
C LEU A 166 2.15 -2.32 -17.17
N THR A 167 2.78 -2.60 -18.33
CA THR A 167 4.14 -2.14 -18.64
C THR A 167 4.18 -0.73 -19.22
N GLY A 168 3.25 -0.39 -20.09
CA GLY A 168 3.22 0.88 -20.82
C GLY A 168 2.57 2.02 -20.06
N VAL A 169 1.55 1.72 -19.26
CA VAL A 169 0.72 2.73 -18.57
C VAL A 169 0.89 2.66 -17.06
N TRP A 170 0.46 1.54 -16.47
CA TRP A 170 0.28 1.43 -15.02
C TRP A 170 1.59 1.58 -14.25
N PHE A 171 2.61 0.82 -14.62
CA PHE A 171 3.90 0.84 -13.94
C PHE A 171 4.59 2.21 -14.04
N LYS A 172 4.56 2.80 -15.23
CA LYS A 172 5.10 4.14 -15.47
C LYS A 172 4.38 5.21 -14.64
N ASP A 173 3.06 5.21 -14.66
CA ASP A 173 2.25 6.18 -13.92
C ASP A 173 2.38 6.00 -12.41
N MET A 174 2.34 4.75 -11.92
CA MET A 174 2.50 4.47 -10.49
C MET A 174 3.88 4.91 -9.97
N LEU A 175 4.97 4.64 -10.68
CA LEU A 175 6.30 5.12 -10.31
C LEU A 175 6.38 6.63 -10.33
N THR A 176 5.91 7.27 -11.41
CA THR A 176 5.91 8.72 -11.53
C THR A 176 5.13 9.37 -10.39
N LYS A 177 3.95 8.83 -10.08
CA LYS A 177 3.08 9.37 -9.03
C LYS A 177 3.57 9.03 -7.61
N THR A 178 4.38 7.99 -7.44
CA THR A 178 4.99 7.66 -6.14
C THR A 178 6.14 8.60 -5.79
N TYR A 179 6.97 8.93 -6.77
CA TYR A 179 8.19 9.72 -6.55
C TYR A 179 8.07 11.18 -6.99
N GLY A 180 7.31 11.46 -8.02
CA GLY A 180 7.35 12.71 -8.76
C GLY A 180 6.23 13.70 -8.49
N ILE A 181 5.22 13.38 -7.69
CA ILE A 181 4.08 14.26 -7.44
C ILE A 181 4.20 14.96 -6.10
N LEU A 182 4.00 16.29 -6.12
CA LEU A 182 3.68 17.10 -4.97
C LEU A 182 2.22 17.58 -5.12
N GLY A 183 1.36 17.08 -4.27
CA GLY A 183 -0.08 17.33 -4.43
C GLY A 183 -0.65 16.64 -5.68
N HIS A 184 -1.49 17.33 -6.43
CA HIS A 184 -2.13 16.76 -7.63
C HIS A 184 -1.56 17.29 -8.96
N ARG A 185 -0.69 18.29 -8.95
CA ARG A 185 -0.31 19.02 -10.17
C ARG A 185 1.20 19.16 -10.43
N SER A 186 2.04 18.92 -9.45
CA SER A 186 3.49 19.14 -9.60
C SER A 186 4.23 17.82 -9.77
N TYR A 187 5.02 17.73 -10.84
CA TYR A 187 5.81 16.55 -11.14
C TYR A 187 7.30 16.87 -11.02
N PHE A 188 8.07 15.92 -10.52
CA PHE A 188 9.52 15.96 -10.72
C PHE A 188 9.84 15.85 -12.21
N PRO A 189 10.93 16.53 -12.65
CA PRO A 189 11.50 16.27 -13.97
C PRO A 189 11.78 14.78 -14.16
N GLY A 190 11.57 14.27 -15.38
CA GLY A 190 11.69 12.85 -15.69
C GLY A 190 13.04 12.23 -15.31
N HIS A 191 14.15 12.99 -15.44
CA HIS A 191 15.48 12.51 -15.05
C HIS A 191 15.59 12.17 -13.55
N ILE A 192 14.89 12.89 -12.67
CA ILE A 192 14.89 12.57 -11.23
C ILE A 192 14.15 11.24 -11.00
N ILE A 193 13.02 11.02 -11.67
CA ILE A 193 12.28 9.75 -11.60
C ILE A 193 13.17 8.60 -12.09
N THR A 194 13.91 8.81 -13.18
CA THR A 194 14.87 7.83 -13.70
C THR A 194 15.98 7.50 -12.69
N ILE A 195 16.46 8.47 -11.91
CA ILE A 195 17.45 8.20 -10.84
C ILE A 195 16.86 7.23 -9.80
N TYR A 196 15.61 7.43 -9.36
CA TYR A 196 14.95 6.48 -8.46
C TYR A 196 14.79 5.10 -9.08
N GLN A 197 14.39 5.03 -10.35
CA GLN A 197 14.23 3.75 -11.06
C GLN A 197 15.55 2.99 -11.14
N LEU A 198 16.64 3.66 -11.52
CA LEU A 198 17.98 3.08 -11.59
C LEU A 198 18.49 2.64 -10.21
N PHE A 199 18.23 3.45 -9.17
CA PHE A 199 18.58 3.08 -7.81
C PHE A 199 17.90 1.79 -7.37
N TYR A 200 16.58 1.66 -7.56
CA TYR A 200 15.84 0.47 -7.16
C TYR A 200 16.13 -0.74 -8.05
N LEU A 201 16.37 -0.54 -9.34
CA LEU A 201 16.87 -1.59 -10.21
C LEU A 201 18.23 -2.11 -9.72
N GLY A 202 19.14 -1.21 -9.36
CA GLY A 202 20.42 -1.58 -8.74
C GLY A 202 20.24 -2.36 -7.44
N MET A 203 19.32 -1.93 -6.57
CA MET A 203 19.01 -2.66 -5.33
C MET A 203 18.42 -4.05 -5.59
N LEU A 204 17.60 -4.22 -6.62
CA LEU A 204 17.09 -5.52 -7.06
C LEU A 204 18.23 -6.43 -7.54
N LEU A 205 19.14 -5.93 -8.36
CA LEU A 205 20.31 -6.68 -8.81
C LEU A 205 21.20 -7.10 -7.63
N PHE A 206 21.40 -6.21 -6.65
CA PHE A 206 22.10 -6.57 -5.42
C PHE A 206 21.33 -7.62 -4.60
N ALA A 207 20.02 -7.55 -4.53
CA ALA A 207 19.21 -8.57 -3.87
C ALA A 207 19.42 -9.94 -4.53
N VAL A 208 19.32 -10.04 -5.86
CA VAL A 208 19.56 -11.27 -6.61
C VAL A 208 20.98 -11.81 -6.35
N ARG A 209 21.99 -10.93 -6.28
CA ARG A 209 23.40 -11.32 -6.08
C ARG A 209 23.72 -11.75 -4.65
N PHE A 210 23.12 -11.15 -3.63
CA PHE A 210 23.51 -11.31 -2.22
C PHE A 210 22.54 -12.12 -1.39
N TRP A 211 21.27 -12.30 -1.82
CA TRP A 211 20.28 -13.10 -1.10
C TRP A 211 20.50 -14.60 -1.37
N ARG A 212 21.49 -15.20 -0.72
CA ARG A 212 21.79 -16.64 -0.93
C ARG A 212 20.79 -17.57 -0.22
N LYS A 213 20.40 -17.22 1.00
CA LYS A 213 19.45 -18.00 1.83
C LYS A 213 18.59 -17.01 2.63
N PRO A 214 17.67 -16.28 1.99
CA PRO A 214 16.82 -15.35 2.71
C PRO A 214 15.89 -16.11 3.67
N SER A 215 15.63 -15.50 4.84
CA SER A 215 14.73 -16.06 5.84
C SER A 215 13.29 -16.08 5.35
N PHE A 216 12.43 -16.85 6.02
CA PHE A 216 10.99 -16.84 5.75
C PHE A 216 10.40 -15.42 5.82
N ALA A 217 10.83 -14.61 6.80
CA ALA A 217 10.40 -13.22 6.92
C ALA A 217 10.70 -12.37 5.67
N VAL A 218 11.88 -12.56 5.06
CA VAL A 218 12.26 -11.84 3.83
C VAL A 218 11.38 -12.28 2.65
N TRP A 219 11.19 -13.59 2.46
CA TRP A 219 10.31 -14.09 1.41
C TRP A 219 8.86 -13.68 1.60
N SER A 220 8.39 -13.67 2.84
CA SER A 220 7.05 -13.18 3.18
C SER A 220 6.89 -11.70 2.87
N ALA A 221 7.89 -10.88 3.18
CA ALA A 221 7.88 -9.45 2.83
C ALA A 221 7.81 -9.24 1.31
N VAL A 222 8.59 -9.98 0.52
CA VAL A 222 8.52 -9.95 -0.95
C VAL A 222 7.14 -10.39 -1.45
N GLY A 223 6.61 -11.50 -0.93
CA GLY A 223 5.29 -12.02 -1.31
C GLY A 223 4.16 -11.04 -0.98
N ILE A 224 4.21 -10.40 0.19
CA ILE A 224 3.21 -9.39 0.61
C ILE A 224 3.29 -8.16 -0.31
N ILE A 225 4.48 -7.66 -0.63
CA ILE A 225 4.64 -6.53 -1.57
C ILE A 225 4.08 -6.92 -2.94
N ALA A 226 4.52 -8.04 -3.49
CA ALA A 226 4.12 -8.47 -4.83
C ALA A 226 2.61 -8.72 -4.92
N GLY A 227 2.03 -9.42 -3.94
CA GLY A 227 0.59 -9.68 -3.88
C GLY A 227 -0.23 -8.42 -3.73
N PHE A 228 0.21 -7.46 -2.92
CA PHE A 228 -0.49 -6.19 -2.75
C PHE A 228 -0.40 -5.31 -4.02
N VAL A 229 0.78 -5.24 -4.65
CA VAL A 229 0.97 -4.55 -5.94
C VAL A 229 0.07 -5.15 -7.01
N LEU A 230 -0.01 -6.49 -7.08
CA LEU A 230 -0.90 -7.19 -8.00
C LEU A 230 -2.39 -6.89 -7.71
N ALA A 231 -2.79 -6.87 -6.45
CA ALA A 231 -4.17 -6.53 -6.07
C ALA A 231 -4.54 -5.10 -6.52
N ILE A 232 -3.66 -4.12 -6.28
CA ILE A 232 -3.87 -2.74 -6.75
C ILE A 232 -3.91 -2.66 -8.28
N PHE A 233 -3.04 -3.41 -8.96
CA PHE A 233 -3.07 -3.48 -10.43
C PHE A 233 -4.41 -4.01 -10.94
N ILE A 234 -4.92 -5.11 -10.39
CA ILE A 234 -6.20 -5.70 -10.78
C ILE A 234 -7.35 -4.71 -10.59
N VAL A 235 -7.44 -4.07 -9.42
CA VAL A 235 -8.48 -3.07 -9.13
C VAL A 235 -8.39 -1.86 -10.06
N ASN A 236 -7.18 -1.38 -10.36
CA ASN A 236 -7.01 -0.28 -11.29
C ASN A 236 -7.39 -0.67 -12.73
N PHE A 237 -7.01 -1.87 -13.17
CA PHE A 237 -7.34 -2.35 -14.50
C PHE A 237 -8.86 -2.57 -14.66
N GLU A 238 -9.52 -3.14 -13.65
CA GLU A 238 -10.97 -3.27 -13.61
C GLU A 238 -11.68 -1.91 -13.69
N SER A 239 -11.16 -0.90 -12.96
CA SER A 239 -11.67 0.47 -13.04
C SER A 239 -11.51 1.06 -14.44
N GLU A 240 -10.38 0.80 -15.12
CA GLU A 240 -10.17 1.24 -16.50
C GLU A 240 -11.16 0.58 -17.47
N LEU A 241 -11.39 -0.73 -17.34
CA LEU A 241 -12.40 -1.46 -18.13
C LEU A 241 -13.81 -0.91 -17.87
N THR A 242 -14.11 -0.55 -16.62
CA THR A 242 -15.42 -0.03 -16.24
C THR A 242 -15.69 1.34 -16.86
N TYR A 243 -14.68 2.21 -16.96
CA TYR A 243 -14.84 3.60 -17.41
C TYR A 243 -14.18 3.92 -18.77
N GLY A 244 -13.84 2.90 -19.55
CA GLY A 244 -13.28 3.11 -20.89
C GLY A 244 -11.91 3.80 -20.90
N PHE A 245 -11.00 3.35 -20.03
CA PHE A 245 -9.60 3.78 -19.97
C PHE A 245 -9.40 5.29 -19.73
N LYS A 246 -10.18 5.87 -18.82
CA LYS A 246 -10.08 7.29 -18.43
C LYS A 246 -8.98 7.59 -17.41
N ARG A 247 -8.07 6.64 -17.13
CA ARG A 247 -6.94 6.74 -16.17
C ARG A 247 -7.38 7.14 -14.77
N ILE A 248 -8.43 6.50 -14.30
CA ILE A 248 -9.01 6.71 -12.99
C ILE A 248 -8.14 6.04 -11.93
N ALA A 249 -8.00 6.68 -10.78
CA ALA A 249 -7.40 6.09 -9.57
C ALA A 249 -5.93 5.63 -9.67
N LEU A 250 -5.17 5.99 -10.70
CA LEU A 250 -3.72 5.74 -10.77
C LEU A 250 -2.97 6.69 -9.84
N GLN A 251 -2.86 6.34 -8.56
CA GLN A 251 -2.18 7.18 -7.56
C GLN A 251 -1.13 6.38 -6.80
N GLY A 252 0.13 6.83 -6.86
CA GLY A 252 1.27 6.16 -6.20
C GLY A 252 1.09 5.96 -4.68
N ARG A 253 0.29 6.80 -4.01
CA ARG A 253 -0.03 6.67 -2.58
C ARG A 253 -0.72 5.36 -2.21
N TYR A 254 -1.36 4.69 -3.16
CA TYR A 254 -1.98 3.38 -2.89
C TYR A 254 -0.96 2.27 -2.61
N LEU A 255 0.33 2.48 -2.94
CA LEU A 255 1.41 1.55 -2.58
C LEU A 255 1.99 1.81 -1.17
N PHE A 256 1.62 2.90 -0.51
CA PHE A 256 2.19 3.27 0.79
C PHE A 256 1.88 2.30 1.93
N PRO A 257 0.76 1.56 1.95
CA PRO A 257 0.56 0.52 2.95
C PRO A 257 1.70 -0.51 3.05
N VAL A 258 2.42 -0.78 1.96
CA VAL A 258 3.56 -1.73 1.93
C VAL A 258 4.93 -1.06 1.83
N ILE A 259 4.99 0.28 1.81
CA ILE A 259 6.24 1.01 1.58
C ILE A 259 7.31 0.73 2.66
N ALA A 260 6.88 0.50 3.89
CA ALA A 260 7.78 0.16 4.99
C ALA A 260 8.52 -1.17 4.76
N LEU A 261 7.85 -2.19 4.21
CA LEU A 261 8.51 -3.45 3.83
C LEU A 261 9.50 -3.24 2.70
N PHE A 262 9.14 -2.42 1.72
CA PHE A 262 10.03 -2.10 0.60
C PHE A 262 11.31 -1.44 1.08
N TYR A 263 11.22 -0.49 2.00
CA TYR A 263 12.40 0.16 2.60
C TYR A 263 13.19 -0.79 3.50
N ALA A 264 12.51 -1.65 4.26
CA ALA A 264 13.17 -2.67 5.07
C ALA A 264 13.96 -3.66 4.21
N LEU A 265 13.42 -4.11 3.08
CA LEU A 265 14.13 -4.96 2.12
C LEU A 265 15.32 -4.24 1.48
N THR A 266 15.19 -2.95 1.18
CA THR A 266 16.30 -2.12 0.67
C THR A 266 17.43 -2.05 1.69
N ALA A 267 17.12 -1.71 2.95
CA ALA A 267 18.10 -1.66 4.04
C ALA A 267 18.73 -3.04 4.32
N TYR A 268 17.92 -4.11 4.30
CA TYR A 268 18.43 -5.47 4.42
C TYR A 268 19.41 -5.81 3.30
N THR A 269 19.08 -5.50 2.05
CA THR A 269 19.96 -5.74 0.89
C THR A 269 21.29 -4.99 1.07
N GLN A 270 21.24 -3.72 1.46
CA GLN A 270 22.45 -2.93 1.74
C GLN A 270 23.32 -3.52 2.85
N SER A 271 22.69 -4.06 3.90
CA SER A 271 23.41 -4.69 5.01
C SER A 271 24.23 -5.91 4.60
N LEU A 272 23.82 -6.59 3.52
CA LEU A 272 24.50 -7.77 2.96
C LEU A 272 25.68 -7.43 2.04
N VAL A 273 25.83 -6.17 1.64
CA VAL A 273 26.93 -5.73 0.78
C VAL A 273 28.24 -5.78 1.57
N LYS A 274 29.16 -6.67 1.16
CA LYS A 274 30.40 -6.92 1.89
C LYS A 274 31.41 -5.76 1.84
N PRO A 275 31.72 -5.12 0.67
CA PRO A 275 32.64 -4.00 0.64
C PRO A 275 32.11 -2.82 1.45
N LYS A 276 32.80 -2.47 2.54
CA LYS A 276 32.38 -1.41 3.48
C LYS A 276 32.15 -0.08 2.77
N PHE A 277 33.05 0.29 1.86
CA PHE A 277 32.92 1.53 1.07
C PHE A 277 31.61 1.54 0.26
N LEU A 278 31.33 0.48 -0.49
CA LEU A 278 30.11 0.37 -1.31
C LEU A 278 28.84 0.40 -0.45
N ARG A 279 28.87 -0.30 0.69
CA ARG A 279 27.73 -0.28 1.64
C ARG A 279 27.48 1.13 2.18
N VAL A 280 28.51 1.83 2.62
CA VAL A 280 28.38 3.22 3.11
C VAL A 280 27.89 4.14 2.00
N PHE A 281 28.45 4.03 0.79
CA PHE A 281 27.99 4.78 -0.38
C PHE A 281 26.50 4.57 -0.65
N LEU A 282 26.00 3.31 -0.67
CA LEU A 282 24.60 3.02 -0.88
C LEU A 282 23.69 3.58 0.21
N ILE A 283 24.13 3.54 1.48
CA ILE A 283 23.39 4.14 2.60
C ILE A 283 23.30 5.66 2.43
N VAL A 284 24.44 6.31 2.16
CA VAL A 284 24.50 7.77 1.94
C VAL A 284 23.63 8.17 0.74
N LEU A 285 23.72 7.43 -0.37
CA LEU A 285 22.87 7.66 -1.55
C LEU A 285 21.39 7.51 -1.22
N THR A 286 21.01 6.48 -0.45
CA THR A 286 19.64 6.30 0.01
C THR A 286 19.18 7.49 0.83
N CYS A 287 19.96 7.91 1.82
CA CYS A 287 19.64 9.08 2.64
C CYS A 287 19.51 10.35 1.80
N ALA A 288 20.45 10.57 0.86
CA ALA A 288 20.42 11.72 -0.04
C ALA A 288 19.16 11.74 -0.93
N LEU A 289 18.79 10.60 -1.53
CA LEU A 289 17.57 10.48 -2.33
C LEU A 289 16.31 10.73 -1.48
N PHE A 290 16.28 10.25 -0.24
CA PHE A 290 15.16 10.47 0.67
C PHE A 290 15.03 11.93 1.09
N VAL A 291 16.12 12.56 1.50
CA VAL A 291 16.13 13.96 1.93
C VAL A 291 15.81 14.88 0.75
N PHE A 292 16.51 14.70 -0.36
CA PHE A 292 16.31 15.51 -1.57
C PHE A 292 14.90 15.30 -2.16
N GLY A 293 14.47 14.05 -2.34
CA GLY A 293 13.18 13.72 -2.96
C GLY A 293 11.99 13.71 -2.00
N GLY A 294 12.17 14.14 -0.77
CA GLY A 294 11.15 14.25 0.25
C GLY A 294 11.13 15.64 0.89
N PRO A 295 11.65 15.79 2.13
CA PRO A 295 11.52 17.03 2.90
C PRO A 295 12.12 18.26 2.22
N LEU A 296 13.32 18.15 1.65
CA LEU A 296 13.98 19.30 1.04
C LEU A 296 13.19 19.82 -0.17
N LYS A 297 12.74 18.92 -1.03
CA LYS A 297 11.96 19.32 -2.21
C LYS A 297 10.57 19.80 -1.83
N PHE A 298 9.96 19.21 -0.79
CA PHE A 298 8.71 19.70 -0.24
C PHE A 298 8.83 21.16 0.20
N LEU A 299 9.82 21.51 0.98
CA LEU A 299 10.05 22.87 1.47
C LEU A 299 10.31 23.87 0.33
N THR A 300 11.01 23.46 -0.73
CA THR A 300 11.36 24.35 -1.87
C THR A 300 10.24 24.49 -2.90
N LEU A 301 9.24 23.60 -2.90
CA LEU A 301 8.14 23.61 -3.85
C LEU A 301 6.78 23.95 -3.19
N ALA A 302 6.71 23.98 -1.86
CA ALA A 302 5.48 24.16 -1.12
C ALA A 302 4.71 25.41 -1.57
N ASP A 303 5.38 26.55 -1.65
CA ASP A 303 4.75 27.81 -2.07
C ASP A 303 4.09 27.73 -3.45
N LYS A 304 4.73 27.05 -4.40
CA LYS A 304 4.21 26.88 -5.77
C LYS A 304 3.06 25.86 -5.85
N ALA A 305 3.09 24.84 -5.00
CA ALA A 305 2.06 23.83 -4.97
C ALA A 305 0.81 24.29 -4.21
N PHE A 306 0.99 25.05 -3.13
CA PHE A 306 -0.11 25.54 -2.29
C PHE A 306 -0.82 26.75 -2.85
N ALA A 307 -0.18 27.59 -3.67
CA ALA A 307 -0.83 28.74 -4.33
C ALA A 307 -2.07 28.35 -5.16
N GLY A 308 -2.16 27.11 -5.65
CA GLY A 308 -3.34 26.61 -6.37
C GLY A 308 -4.32 25.77 -5.52
N TRP A 309 -4.06 25.60 -4.21
CA TRP A 309 -4.89 24.76 -3.34
C TRP A 309 -5.78 25.58 -2.38
N PHE A 310 -5.36 26.78 -2.06
CA PHE A 310 -6.04 27.68 -1.10
C PHE A 310 -6.66 28.90 -1.75
N VAL A 311 -6.55 29.03 -3.07
CA VAL A 311 -7.28 30.08 -3.82
C VAL A 311 -8.49 29.40 -4.47
N PRO A 312 -9.72 29.82 -4.13
CA PRO A 312 -10.95 29.32 -4.71
C PRO A 312 -11.04 29.61 -6.21
#